data_d1df9fc115c30231cc01bb2a8f0f2ad3
#
_entry.id   d1df9fc115c30231cc01bb2a8f0f2ad3
#
_cell.length_a   1.000
_cell.length_b   1.000
_cell.length_c   1.000
_cell.angle_alpha   90.00
_cell.angle_beta   90.00
_cell.angle_gamma   90.00
#
_symmetry.space_group_name_H-M   'P 1'
#
loop_
_entity.id
_entity.type
_entity.pdbx_description
1 polymer ?
#
loop_
_entity_poly.entity_id
_entity_poly.type
_entity_poly.pdbx_seq_one_letter_code
_entity_poly.pdbx_strand_id
1 'polypeptide(L)'
;FPKEGRWLFAALAGFMPQALFLGTYVNTDSLALLSMAMILYSWSCYLETGDWSFRNSILLAVGMAVCALSYYNTYGWILCSFLFFCLTVLLCREEPVKQRVAFLFRRGIVIAAVTLALCGWWFIRNAVLYDGDLIGRKACAQCAEKYAVVDYRPSRYPTPEKLNWSWKDILLYQDPGWQH
;
A
#
# COMPACT_ATOMS: atom_id res chain seq x y z
N PHE A 1 5.05 23.94 -6.26
CA PHE A 1 5.43 24.02 -7.68
C PHE A 1 4.80 25.27 -8.31
N PRO A 2 5.56 26.10 -9.10
CA PRO A 2 4.99 27.18 -9.89
C PRO A 2 3.90 26.63 -10.81
N LYS A 3 2.84 27.43 -11.07
CA LYS A 3 1.68 26.97 -11.87
C LYS A 3 2.09 26.44 -13.25
N GLU A 4 3.12 27.02 -13.84
CA GLU A 4 3.67 26.64 -15.15
C GLU A 4 4.39 25.28 -15.13
N GLY A 5 5.07 24.95 -14.03
CA GLY A 5 5.76 23.65 -13.87
C GLY A 5 4.81 22.47 -13.68
N ARG A 6 3.54 22.67 -13.31
CA ARG A 6 2.59 21.57 -13.07
C ARG A 6 2.26 20.81 -14.34
N TRP A 7 2.05 21.53 -15.44
CA TRP A 7 1.75 20.89 -16.73
C TRP A 7 2.95 20.16 -17.30
N LEU A 8 4.15 20.75 -17.16
CA LEU A 8 5.38 20.05 -17.55
C LEU A 8 5.59 18.79 -16.74
N PHE A 9 5.41 18.85 -15.42
CA PHE A 9 5.51 17.69 -14.56
C PHE A 9 4.49 16.60 -14.94
N ALA A 10 3.23 16.99 -15.15
CA ALA A 10 2.17 16.06 -15.56
C ALA A 10 2.47 15.41 -16.91
N ALA A 11 2.97 16.19 -17.87
CA ALA A 11 3.37 15.67 -19.17
C ALA A 11 4.55 14.68 -19.03
N LEU A 12 5.61 15.07 -18.34
CA LEU A 12 6.78 14.19 -18.12
C LEU A 12 6.39 12.89 -17.40
N ALA A 13 5.55 12.97 -16.36
CA ALA A 13 5.09 11.79 -15.64
C ALA A 13 4.17 10.91 -16.50
N GLY A 14 3.25 11.51 -17.28
CA GLY A 14 2.31 10.77 -18.13
C GLY A 14 2.95 10.13 -19.35
N PHE A 15 4.00 10.76 -19.92
CA PHE A 15 4.74 10.21 -21.05
C PHE A 15 5.95 9.36 -20.64
N MET A 16 6.14 9.11 -19.35
CA MET A 16 7.16 8.16 -18.93
C MET A 16 6.83 6.76 -19.50
N PRO A 17 7.78 6.07 -20.16
CA PRO A 17 7.50 4.78 -20.82
C PRO A 17 6.86 3.75 -19.88
N GLN A 18 7.28 3.71 -18.62
CA GLN A 18 6.70 2.83 -17.60
C GLN A 18 5.25 3.17 -17.29
N ALA A 19 4.88 4.46 -17.22
CA ALA A 19 3.50 4.87 -16.98
C ALA A 19 2.60 4.52 -18.16
N LEU A 20 3.09 4.72 -19.38
CA LEU A 20 2.39 4.30 -20.60
C LEU A 20 2.21 2.78 -20.66
N PHE A 21 3.26 2.01 -20.36
CA PHE A 21 3.20 0.55 -20.32
C PHE A 21 2.15 0.07 -19.29
N LEU A 22 2.14 0.61 -18.07
CA LEU A 22 1.15 0.27 -17.04
C LEU A 22 -0.29 0.64 -17.45
N GLY A 23 -0.47 1.65 -18.28
CA GLY A 23 -1.78 2.06 -18.81
C GLY A 23 -2.29 1.25 -19.99
N THR A 24 -1.44 0.44 -20.64
CA THR A 24 -1.80 -0.27 -21.89
C THR A 24 -2.38 -1.66 -21.66
N TYR A 25 -2.26 -2.22 -20.47
CA TYR A 25 -2.82 -3.54 -20.19
C TYR A 25 -3.59 -3.59 -18.86
N VAL A 26 -4.55 -4.51 -18.78
CA VAL A 26 -5.42 -4.64 -17.62
C VAL A 26 -4.65 -5.29 -16.48
N ASN A 27 -4.22 -4.46 -15.51
CA ASN A 27 -3.52 -4.94 -14.33
C ASN A 27 -3.83 -4.03 -13.12
N THR A 28 -3.52 -4.51 -11.93
CA THR A 28 -3.72 -3.76 -10.68
C THR A 28 -2.61 -2.75 -10.38
N ASP A 29 -1.51 -2.74 -11.13
CA ASP A 29 -0.34 -1.89 -10.89
C ASP A 29 -0.66 -0.41 -11.17
N SER A 30 -1.50 -0.12 -12.15
CA SER A 30 -1.98 1.25 -12.43
C SER A 30 -2.78 1.81 -11.25
N LEU A 31 -3.59 0.96 -10.60
CA LEU A 31 -4.34 1.32 -9.38
C LEU A 31 -3.39 1.51 -8.18
N ALA A 32 -2.39 0.67 -8.07
CA ALA A 32 -1.33 0.79 -7.07
C ALA A 32 -0.58 2.12 -7.23
N LEU A 33 -0.19 2.49 -8.45
CA LEU A 33 0.47 3.76 -8.74
C LEU A 33 -0.41 4.96 -8.38
N LEU A 34 -1.70 4.92 -8.71
CA LEU A 34 -2.67 5.94 -8.32
C LEU A 34 -2.74 6.08 -6.80
N SER A 35 -2.83 4.96 -6.07
CA SER A 35 -2.91 4.97 -4.60
C SER A 35 -1.67 5.61 -3.97
N MET A 36 -0.48 5.28 -4.46
CA MET A 36 0.78 5.91 -4.02
C MET A 36 0.78 7.41 -4.29
N ALA A 37 0.34 7.84 -5.48
CA ALA A 37 0.25 9.26 -5.81
C ALA A 37 -0.72 10.01 -4.88
N MET A 38 -1.87 9.42 -4.54
CA MET A 38 -2.82 10.00 -3.59
C MET A 38 -2.24 10.12 -2.18
N ILE A 39 -1.55 9.09 -1.71
CA ILE A 39 -0.87 9.08 -0.40
C ILE A 39 0.20 10.17 -0.37
N LEU A 40 1.10 10.20 -1.36
CA LEU A 40 2.16 11.21 -1.46
C LEU A 40 1.60 12.62 -1.56
N TYR A 41 0.51 12.81 -2.29
CA TYR A 41 -0.16 14.11 -2.36
C TYR A 41 -0.73 14.53 -1.00
N SER A 42 -1.32 13.60 -0.25
CA SER A 42 -1.79 13.87 1.11
C SER A 42 -0.63 14.26 2.06
N TRP A 43 0.51 13.56 1.97
CA TRP A 43 1.70 13.92 2.75
C TRP A 43 2.23 15.31 2.37
N SER A 44 2.27 15.63 1.06
CA SER A 44 2.69 16.94 0.57
C SER A 44 1.77 18.06 1.08
N CYS A 45 0.44 17.84 1.11
CA CYS A 45 -0.51 18.77 1.69
C CYS A 45 -0.23 19.02 3.18
N TYR A 46 0.10 17.96 3.94
CA TYR A 46 0.50 18.12 5.33
C TYR A 46 1.80 18.92 5.47
N LEU A 47 2.82 18.60 4.66
CA LEU A 47 4.12 19.29 4.73
C LEU A 47 4.00 20.79 4.36
N GLU A 48 3.05 21.14 3.50
CA GLU A 48 2.78 22.55 3.13
C GLU A 48 2.00 23.31 4.21
N THR A 49 1.03 22.66 4.87
CA THR A 49 0.12 23.32 5.80
C THR A 49 0.45 23.12 7.27
N GLY A 50 1.26 22.10 7.60
CA GLY A 50 1.57 21.70 8.98
C GLY A 50 0.40 21.05 9.74
N ASP A 51 -0.77 20.85 9.08
CA ASP A 51 -1.95 20.32 9.76
C ASP A 51 -2.66 19.21 8.98
N TRP A 52 -3.19 18.24 9.75
CA TRP A 52 -4.08 17.20 9.26
C TRP A 52 -5.52 17.70 9.25
N SER A 53 -5.85 18.52 8.25
CA SER A 53 -7.23 18.96 8.02
C SER A 53 -8.15 17.76 7.78
N PHE A 54 -9.48 17.96 7.95
CA PHE A 54 -10.45 16.89 7.68
C PHE A 54 -10.36 16.37 6.24
N ARG A 55 -10.26 17.30 5.28
CA ARG A 55 -10.13 16.95 3.84
C ARG A 55 -8.89 16.13 3.55
N ASN A 56 -7.75 16.52 4.14
CA ASN A 56 -6.49 15.79 3.97
C ASN A 56 -6.53 14.39 4.61
N SER A 57 -7.17 14.27 5.77
CA SER A 57 -7.38 12.97 6.43
C SER A 57 -8.25 12.03 5.58
N ILE A 58 -9.32 12.55 4.95
CA ILE A 58 -10.16 11.77 4.02
C ILE A 58 -9.36 11.36 2.78
N LEU A 59 -8.57 12.28 2.20
CA LEU A 59 -7.73 11.96 1.04
C LEU A 59 -6.74 10.83 1.35
N LEU A 60 -6.08 10.89 2.52
CA LEU A 60 -5.20 9.83 2.98
C LEU A 60 -5.95 8.50 3.12
N ALA A 61 -7.14 8.53 3.75
CA ALA A 61 -7.96 7.34 3.96
C ALA A 61 -8.39 6.69 2.63
N VAL A 62 -8.79 7.49 1.64
CA VAL A 62 -9.14 7.00 0.30
C VAL A 62 -7.92 6.41 -0.39
N GLY A 63 -6.76 7.08 -0.34
CA GLY A 63 -5.50 6.56 -0.88
C GLY A 63 -5.12 5.21 -0.27
N MET A 64 -5.23 5.09 1.05
CA MET A 64 -4.97 3.83 1.78
C MET A 64 -5.98 2.73 1.39
N ALA A 65 -7.25 3.07 1.20
CA ALA A 65 -8.28 2.10 0.79
C ALA A 65 -8.03 1.59 -0.64
N VAL A 66 -7.71 2.48 -1.58
CA VAL A 66 -7.34 2.09 -2.96
C VAL A 66 -6.07 1.23 -2.95
N CYS A 67 -5.08 1.58 -2.11
CA CYS A 67 -3.87 0.79 -1.91
C CYS A 67 -4.20 -0.62 -1.41
N ALA A 68 -5.08 -0.75 -0.41
CA ALA A 68 -5.48 -2.03 0.16
C ALA A 68 -6.21 -2.93 -0.85
N LEU A 69 -6.94 -2.33 -1.80
CA LEU A 69 -7.68 -3.05 -2.84
C LEU A 69 -6.86 -3.35 -4.10
N SER A 70 -5.69 -2.71 -4.27
CA SER A 70 -4.91 -2.84 -5.49
C SER A 70 -4.01 -4.09 -5.48
N TYR A 71 -2.96 -4.09 -4.68
CA TYR A 71 -1.96 -5.14 -4.69
C TYR A 71 -1.26 -5.26 -3.33
N TYR A 72 -1.10 -6.47 -2.82
CA TYR A 72 -0.53 -6.70 -1.48
C TYR A 72 0.91 -6.20 -1.31
N ASN A 73 1.71 -6.13 -2.40
CA ASN A 73 3.08 -5.59 -2.35
C ASN A 73 3.10 -4.09 -2.00
N THR A 74 1.99 -3.37 -2.20
CA THR A 74 1.89 -1.94 -1.87
C THR A 74 1.49 -1.68 -0.41
N TYR A 75 1.20 -2.70 0.37
CA TYR A 75 0.78 -2.54 1.78
C TYR A 75 1.82 -1.83 2.65
N GLY A 76 3.08 -1.84 2.24
CA GLY A 76 4.12 -1.03 2.86
C GLY A 76 3.77 0.47 2.90
N TRP A 77 3.06 1.00 1.89
CA TRP A 77 2.60 2.39 1.85
C TRP A 77 1.55 2.70 2.92
N ILE A 78 0.69 1.72 3.24
CA ILE A 78 -0.28 1.85 4.34
C ILE A 78 0.45 1.96 5.67
N LEU A 79 1.43 1.09 5.90
CA LEU A 79 2.27 1.14 7.10
C LEU A 79 3.05 2.46 7.20
N CYS A 80 3.69 2.89 6.12
CA CYS A 80 4.40 4.17 6.06
C CYS A 80 3.46 5.35 6.33
N SER A 81 2.23 5.31 5.80
CA SER A 81 1.22 6.35 6.03
C SER A 81 0.78 6.42 7.48
N PHE A 82 0.59 5.26 8.11
CA PHE A 82 0.28 5.19 9.54
C PHE A 82 1.43 5.76 10.38
N LEU A 83 2.67 5.35 10.10
CA LEU A 83 3.85 5.85 10.80
C LEU A 83 4.03 7.36 10.58
N PHE A 84 3.92 7.84 9.35
CA PHE A 84 4.04 9.26 9.02
C PHE A 84 2.98 10.09 9.76
N PHE A 85 1.72 9.64 9.77
CA PHE A 85 0.65 10.30 10.51
C PHE A 85 0.94 10.33 12.01
N CYS A 86 1.33 9.20 12.61
CA CYS A 86 1.64 9.12 14.03
C CYS A 86 2.83 10.03 14.41
N LEU A 87 3.92 9.95 13.65
CA LEU A 87 5.13 10.74 13.93
C LEU A 87 4.86 12.24 13.79
N THR A 88 4.16 12.66 12.75
CA THR A 88 3.85 14.08 12.53
C THR A 88 2.92 14.64 13.60
N VAL A 89 1.93 13.87 14.07
CA VAL A 89 1.03 14.31 15.14
C VAL A 89 1.74 14.34 16.49
N LEU A 90 2.59 13.37 16.79
CA LEU A 90 3.23 13.25 18.10
C LEU A 90 4.48 14.13 18.24
N LEU A 91 5.26 14.32 17.17
CA LEU A 91 6.54 15.01 17.23
C LEU A 91 6.49 16.45 16.70
N CYS A 92 5.67 16.73 15.68
CA CYS A 92 5.71 18.04 15.01
C CYS A 92 4.65 19.03 15.53
N ARG A 93 3.71 18.61 16.38
CA ARG A 93 2.74 19.53 16.98
C ARG A 93 3.27 20.12 18.27
N GLU A 94 2.99 21.39 18.53
CA GLU A 94 3.47 22.11 19.72
C GLU A 94 2.53 22.00 20.94
N GLU A 95 1.33 21.43 20.76
CA GLU A 95 0.37 21.30 21.86
C GLU A 95 0.84 20.28 22.94
N PRO A 96 0.24 20.35 24.14
CA PRO A 96 0.50 19.38 25.20
C PRO A 96 0.25 17.94 24.76
N VAL A 97 1.07 16.99 25.22
CA VAL A 97 1.01 15.58 24.83
C VAL A 97 -0.41 15.00 24.89
N LYS A 98 -1.19 15.35 25.91
CA LYS A 98 -2.58 14.89 26.05
C LYS A 98 -3.46 15.32 24.88
N GLN A 99 -3.26 16.54 24.37
CA GLN A 99 -4.03 17.05 23.22
C GLN A 99 -3.58 16.41 21.92
N ARG A 100 -2.27 16.18 21.74
CA ARG A 100 -1.73 15.45 20.57
C ARG A 100 -2.30 14.04 20.49
N VAL A 101 -2.33 13.33 21.62
CA VAL A 101 -2.88 11.98 21.69
C VAL A 101 -4.40 11.99 21.41
N ALA A 102 -5.14 12.93 21.98
CA ALA A 102 -6.57 13.07 21.67
C ALA A 102 -6.84 13.38 20.19
N PHE A 103 -6.02 14.23 19.57
CA PHE A 103 -6.09 14.52 18.14
C PHE A 103 -5.75 13.29 17.28
N LEU A 104 -4.68 12.56 17.65
CA LEU A 104 -4.28 11.32 16.99
C LEU A 104 -5.44 10.31 16.94
N PHE A 105 -6.08 10.07 18.07
CA PHE A 105 -7.23 9.15 18.13
C PHE A 105 -8.42 9.69 17.34
N ARG A 106 -8.78 10.95 17.49
CA ARG A 106 -9.92 11.54 16.78
C ARG A 106 -9.76 11.48 15.26
N ARG A 107 -8.59 11.86 14.74
CA ARG A 107 -8.31 11.83 13.30
C ARG A 107 -7.98 10.44 12.82
N GLY A 108 -7.24 9.66 13.60
CA GLY A 108 -6.92 8.27 13.29
C GLY A 108 -8.16 7.39 13.16
N ILE A 109 -9.16 7.56 14.03
CA ILE A 109 -10.45 6.87 13.92
C ILE A 109 -11.17 7.24 12.61
N VAL A 110 -11.15 8.51 12.23
CA VAL A 110 -11.77 8.95 10.94
C VAL A 110 -11.05 8.29 9.76
N ILE A 111 -9.72 8.32 9.74
CA ILE A 111 -8.92 7.69 8.68
C ILE A 111 -9.21 6.18 8.63
N ALA A 112 -9.16 5.49 9.77
CA ALA A 112 -9.41 4.06 9.84
C ALA A 112 -10.85 3.71 9.43
N ALA A 113 -11.86 4.45 9.92
CA ALA A 113 -13.26 4.20 9.60
C ALA A 113 -13.55 4.36 8.10
N VAL A 114 -13.04 5.43 7.48
CA VAL A 114 -13.21 5.65 6.04
C VAL A 114 -12.48 4.59 5.23
N THR A 115 -11.24 4.27 5.59
CA THR A 115 -10.47 3.21 4.93
C THR A 115 -11.22 1.88 5.01
N LEU A 116 -11.64 1.45 6.21
CA LEU A 116 -12.34 0.19 6.40
C LEU A 116 -13.73 0.18 5.73
N ALA A 117 -14.46 1.29 5.72
CA ALA A 117 -15.74 1.39 5.02
C ALA A 117 -15.57 1.17 3.50
N LEU A 118 -14.48 1.66 2.92
CA LEU A 118 -14.21 1.54 1.49
C LEU A 118 -13.64 0.17 1.09
N CYS A 119 -12.73 -0.41 1.88
CA CYS A 119 -12.04 -1.65 1.51
C CYS A 119 -12.43 -2.86 2.37
N GLY A 120 -13.01 -2.68 3.56
CA GLY A 120 -13.26 -3.77 4.52
C GLY A 120 -14.21 -4.85 4.01
N TRP A 121 -15.21 -4.47 3.21
CA TRP A 121 -16.15 -5.41 2.59
C TRP A 121 -15.44 -6.48 1.74
N TRP A 122 -14.34 -6.11 1.07
CA TRP A 122 -13.55 -7.03 0.26
C TRP A 122 -12.88 -8.11 1.11
N PHE A 123 -12.27 -7.71 2.23
CA PHE A 123 -11.62 -8.65 3.15
C PHE A 123 -12.63 -9.56 3.83
N ILE A 124 -13.78 -9.02 4.24
CA ILE A 124 -14.88 -9.81 4.82
C ILE A 124 -15.40 -10.83 3.80
N ARG A 125 -15.65 -10.40 2.56
CA ARG A 125 -16.06 -11.28 1.48
C ARG A 125 -15.05 -12.41 1.26
N ASN A 126 -13.75 -12.09 1.21
CA ASN A 126 -12.71 -13.11 1.02
C ASN A 126 -12.67 -14.08 2.20
N ALA A 127 -12.77 -13.59 3.44
CA ALA A 127 -12.82 -14.45 4.61
C ALA A 127 -14.00 -15.44 4.57
N VAL A 128 -15.15 -14.98 4.10
CA VAL A 128 -16.37 -15.84 3.98
C VAL A 128 -16.25 -16.84 2.85
N LEU A 129 -15.71 -16.43 1.68
CA LEU A 129 -15.64 -17.29 0.50
C LEU A 129 -14.45 -18.28 0.51
N TYR A 130 -13.37 -17.94 1.22
CA TYR A 130 -12.11 -18.70 1.19
C TYR A 130 -11.69 -19.16 2.58
N ASP A 131 -12.63 -19.55 3.43
CA ASP A 131 -12.38 -20.17 4.75
C ASP A 131 -11.36 -19.39 5.61
N GLY A 132 -11.55 -18.09 5.75
CA GLY A 132 -10.70 -17.19 6.53
C GLY A 132 -9.48 -16.63 5.79
N ASP A 133 -9.34 -16.88 4.48
CA ASP A 133 -8.27 -16.30 3.66
C ASP A 133 -8.58 -14.85 3.25
N LEU A 134 -8.31 -13.91 4.15
CA LEU A 134 -8.60 -12.48 3.97
C LEU A 134 -7.99 -11.87 2.69
N ILE A 135 -6.82 -12.35 2.26
CA ILE A 135 -6.06 -11.79 1.14
C ILE A 135 -6.20 -12.65 -0.13
N GLY A 136 -6.78 -13.85 -0.02
CA GLY A 136 -6.93 -14.77 -1.14
C GLY A 136 -5.63 -15.51 -1.53
N ARG A 137 -4.59 -15.48 -0.69
CA ARG A 137 -3.30 -16.11 -1.00
C ARG A 137 -3.38 -17.63 -1.08
N LYS A 138 -4.13 -18.26 -0.17
CA LYS A 138 -4.33 -19.72 -0.19
C LYS A 138 -5.09 -20.14 -1.44
N ALA A 139 -6.15 -19.41 -1.77
CA ALA A 139 -6.94 -19.65 -2.98
C ALA A 139 -6.09 -19.48 -4.25
N CYS A 140 -5.28 -18.42 -4.34
CA CYS A 140 -4.33 -18.23 -5.45
C CYS A 140 -3.31 -19.35 -5.54
N ALA A 141 -2.73 -19.79 -4.42
CA ALA A 141 -1.77 -20.90 -4.40
C ALA A 141 -2.40 -22.22 -4.85
N GLN A 142 -3.63 -22.50 -4.43
CA GLN A 142 -4.39 -23.68 -4.87
C GLN A 142 -4.70 -23.66 -6.37
N CYS A 143 -5.10 -22.49 -6.90
CA CYS A 143 -5.31 -22.32 -8.33
C CYS A 143 -4.00 -22.51 -9.12
N ALA A 144 -2.91 -21.91 -8.65
CA ALA A 144 -1.59 -22.07 -9.27
C ALA A 144 -1.13 -23.54 -9.24
N GLU A 145 -1.34 -24.25 -8.14
CA GLU A 145 -1.00 -25.68 -8.05
C GLU A 145 -1.79 -26.54 -9.05
N LYS A 146 -3.06 -26.19 -9.27
CA LYS A 146 -3.96 -26.95 -10.14
C LYS A 146 -3.73 -26.69 -11.64
N TYR A 147 -3.47 -25.44 -12.01
CA TYR A 147 -3.50 -25.00 -13.41
C TYR A 147 -2.14 -24.59 -13.97
N ALA A 148 -1.13 -24.33 -13.15
CA ALA A 148 0.19 -23.99 -13.64
C ALA A 148 0.90 -25.20 -14.26
N VAL A 149 1.75 -24.89 -15.25
CA VAL A 149 2.71 -25.89 -15.79
C VAL A 149 3.55 -26.45 -14.63
N VAL A 150 3.91 -27.74 -14.73
CA VAL A 150 4.52 -28.50 -13.63
C VAL A 150 5.72 -27.82 -13.00
N ASP A 151 6.55 -27.13 -13.81
CA ASP A 151 7.74 -26.44 -13.32
C ASP A 151 7.45 -25.13 -12.54
N TYR A 152 6.26 -24.56 -12.73
CA TYR A 152 5.81 -23.33 -12.06
C TYR A 152 4.81 -23.55 -10.92
N ARG A 153 4.62 -24.78 -10.47
CA ARG A 153 3.72 -25.09 -9.35
C ARG A 153 4.32 -24.63 -8.03
N PRO A 154 3.53 -24.01 -7.15
CA PRO A 154 3.99 -23.56 -5.83
C PRO A 154 4.65 -24.64 -4.99
N SER A 155 4.20 -25.90 -5.12
CA SER A 155 4.80 -27.05 -4.41
C SER A 155 6.25 -27.34 -4.79
N ARG A 156 6.70 -26.89 -5.96
CA ARG A 156 8.08 -27.08 -6.43
C ARG A 156 9.05 -25.99 -5.98
N TYR A 157 8.53 -24.82 -5.61
CA TYR A 157 9.39 -23.72 -5.16
C TYR A 157 9.97 -24.02 -3.77
N PRO A 158 11.26 -23.76 -3.55
CA PRO A 158 11.84 -23.75 -2.23
C PRO A 158 11.26 -22.58 -1.43
N THR A 159 10.60 -22.88 -0.32
CA THR A 159 10.14 -21.86 0.61
C THR A 159 11.07 -21.78 1.81
N PRO A 160 11.19 -20.64 2.47
CA PRO A 160 12.00 -20.51 3.68
C PRO A 160 11.67 -21.58 4.73
N GLU A 161 10.40 -21.96 4.83
CA GLU A 161 9.92 -23.00 5.73
C GLU A 161 10.43 -24.41 5.35
N LYS A 162 10.44 -24.76 4.05
CA LYS A 162 11.00 -26.01 3.55
C LYS A 162 12.52 -26.09 3.70
N LEU A 163 13.18 -24.92 3.65
CA LEU A 163 14.64 -24.80 3.77
C LEU A 163 15.10 -24.61 5.22
N ASN A 164 14.17 -24.57 6.19
CA ASN A 164 14.45 -24.28 7.60
C ASN A 164 15.27 -22.98 7.79
N TRP A 165 14.96 -21.95 7.01
CA TRP A 165 15.69 -20.69 7.08
C TRP A 165 15.31 -19.91 8.33
N SER A 166 16.33 -19.33 8.96
CA SER A 166 16.16 -18.34 10.02
C SER A 166 15.80 -16.98 9.42
N TRP A 167 15.32 -16.04 10.27
CA TRP A 167 15.07 -14.66 9.85
C TRP A 167 16.32 -13.97 9.26
N LYS A 168 17.52 -14.35 9.74
CA LYS A 168 18.80 -13.85 9.20
C LYS A 168 19.02 -14.33 7.78
N ASP A 169 18.75 -15.62 7.53
CA ASP A 169 18.91 -16.20 6.19
C ASP A 169 17.94 -15.57 5.19
N ILE A 170 16.71 -15.28 5.60
CA ILE A 170 15.72 -14.58 4.77
C ILE A 170 16.17 -13.14 4.42
N LEU A 171 16.72 -12.42 5.39
CA LEU A 171 17.15 -11.02 5.20
C LEU A 171 18.46 -10.91 4.42
N LEU A 172 19.33 -11.91 4.51
CA LEU A 172 20.64 -11.90 3.88
C LEU A 172 20.71 -12.76 2.61
N TYR A 173 19.58 -13.35 2.22
CA TYR A 173 19.51 -14.18 1.03
C TYR A 173 19.82 -13.37 -0.22
N GLN A 174 20.89 -13.80 -0.89
CA GLN A 174 21.23 -13.33 -2.23
C GLN A 174 20.85 -14.42 -3.22
N ASP A 175 19.90 -14.17 -4.08
CA ASP A 175 19.51 -15.11 -5.12
C ASP A 175 20.66 -15.28 -6.14
N PRO A 176 21.29 -16.45 -6.24
CA PRO A 176 22.35 -16.67 -7.20
C PRO A 176 21.90 -16.61 -8.66
N GLY A 177 20.58 -16.62 -8.91
CA GLY A 177 20.00 -16.55 -10.26
C GLY A 177 20.06 -15.18 -10.94
N TRP A 178 20.37 -14.10 -10.21
CA TRP A 178 20.50 -12.73 -10.74
C TRP A 178 21.93 -12.37 -11.19
N GLN A 179 22.84 -13.33 -11.22
CA GLN A 179 24.23 -13.08 -11.64
C GLN A 179 24.50 -13.42 -13.11
N HIS A 180 23.43 -13.50 -13.93
CA HIS A 180 23.57 -13.75 -15.38
C HIS A 180 22.95 -12.63 -16.20
#